data_b48f149bf3b790d2631189fdc87b0b87
#
_entry.id   b48f149bf3b790d2631189fdc87b0b87
#
_cell.length_a   1.000
_cell.length_b   1.000
_cell.length_c   1.000
_cell.angle_alpha   90.00
_cell.angle_beta   90.00
_cell.angle_gamma   90.00
#
_symmetry.space_group_name_H-M   'P 1'
#
loop_
_entity.id
_entity.type
_entity.pdbx_description
1 polymer ?
#
loop_
_entity_poly.entity_id
_entity_poly.type
_entity_poly.pdbx_seq_one_letter_code
_entity_poly.pdbx_strand_id
1 'polypeptide(L)'
;GMATVETGMMHWQGLTELTGASYTPIGLVNADPAGVQVRADAPYKDVKELLAAIKANPGKHKASGTGQGGIWHLAIAGLLRDQKIDPAAVPWVPSNGAAPGLQDMVAGGIEIAPVSLPEARSLIDAGKVKSLAIMSDKPAALYPNVPTLKSAIGSNWTMAGWRGIVAPKGIPPAVRDRLAGG
;
A
#
# COMPACT_ATOMS: atom_id res chain seq x y z
N GLY A 1 0.69 22.06 -6.85
CA GLY A 1 0.48 21.35 -5.59
C GLY A 1 0.95 19.90 -5.68
N MET A 2 0.86 19.18 -4.57
CA MET A 2 1.16 17.75 -4.54
C MET A 2 -0.16 16.97 -4.63
N ALA A 3 -0.19 15.97 -5.48
CA ALA A 3 -1.26 14.97 -5.56
C ALA A 3 -0.73 13.61 -5.10
N THR A 4 -1.59 12.83 -4.49
CA THR A 4 -1.31 11.47 -4.07
C THR A 4 -2.24 10.49 -4.78
N VAL A 5 -1.95 9.21 -4.67
CA VAL A 5 -2.74 8.13 -5.30
C VAL A 5 -4.23 8.21 -4.96
N GLU A 6 -4.58 8.73 -3.78
CA GLU A 6 -5.97 8.88 -3.33
C GLU A 6 -6.81 9.78 -4.24
N THR A 7 -6.19 10.75 -4.93
CA THR A 7 -6.91 11.60 -5.90
C THR A 7 -7.55 10.79 -7.04
N GLY A 8 -7.06 9.59 -7.31
CA GLY A 8 -7.61 8.68 -8.31
C GLY A 8 -8.82 7.86 -7.82
N MET A 9 -9.09 7.84 -6.51
CA MET A 9 -10.12 6.98 -5.92
C MET A 9 -11.16 7.70 -5.06
N MET A 10 -10.86 8.89 -4.56
CA MET A 10 -11.74 9.64 -3.64
C MET A 10 -13.11 9.97 -4.26
N HIS A 11 -13.16 10.24 -5.57
CA HIS A 11 -14.43 10.51 -6.26
C HIS A 11 -15.34 9.28 -6.33
N TRP A 12 -14.78 8.07 -6.41
CA TRP A 12 -15.55 6.83 -6.34
C TRP A 12 -16.13 6.57 -4.94
N GLN A 13 -15.52 7.18 -3.91
CA GLN A 13 -15.98 7.11 -2.53
C GLN A 13 -16.96 8.23 -2.17
N GLY A 14 -17.27 9.12 -3.10
CA GLY A 14 -18.14 10.28 -2.86
C GLY A 14 -17.51 11.38 -1.99
N LEU A 15 -16.18 11.36 -1.80
CA LEU A 15 -15.46 12.33 -0.95
C LEU A 15 -15.14 13.63 -1.69
N THR A 16 -15.14 13.61 -3.02
CA THR A 16 -14.87 14.77 -3.87
C THR A 16 -15.43 14.54 -5.26
N GLU A 17 -15.69 15.62 -6.00
CA GLU A 17 -16.01 15.58 -7.43
C GLU A 17 -14.73 15.66 -8.31
N LEU A 18 -13.58 15.93 -7.72
CA LEU A 18 -12.32 16.03 -8.43
C LEU A 18 -11.83 14.65 -8.88
N THR A 19 -11.31 14.59 -10.10
CA THR A 19 -10.72 13.39 -10.69
C THR A 19 -9.30 13.69 -11.19
N GLY A 20 -8.58 12.70 -11.69
CA GLY A 20 -7.29 12.91 -12.34
C GLY A 20 -7.35 13.91 -13.50
N ALA A 21 -8.51 14.01 -14.18
CA ALA A 21 -8.74 14.98 -15.24
C ALA A 21 -8.90 16.44 -14.77
N SER A 22 -9.00 16.67 -13.47
CA SER A 22 -9.08 18.01 -12.85
C SER A 22 -7.72 18.69 -12.71
N TYR A 23 -6.64 17.98 -13.01
CA TYR A 23 -5.27 18.44 -12.81
C TYR A 23 -4.45 18.35 -14.12
N THR A 24 -3.38 19.15 -14.17
CA THR A 24 -2.30 19.01 -15.15
C THR A 24 -1.11 18.34 -14.46
N PRO A 25 -0.70 17.11 -14.85
CA PRO A 25 0.46 16.45 -14.25
C PRO A 25 1.75 17.17 -14.66
N ILE A 26 2.64 17.36 -13.70
CA ILE A 26 3.96 17.97 -13.89
C ILE A 26 5.06 16.92 -13.77
N GLY A 27 5.05 16.11 -12.70
CA GLY A 27 6.05 15.07 -12.52
C GLY A 27 5.69 14.10 -11.42
N LEU A 28 6.18 12.87 -11.57
CA LEU A 28 6.09 11.84 -10.52
C LEU A 28 7.28 12.01 -9.56
N VAL A 29 6.99 12.12 -8.27
CA VAL A 29 8.01 12.24 -7.22
C VAL A 29 8.49 10.86 -6.78
N ASN A 30 7.54 10.00 -6.43
CA ASN A 30 7.83 8.61 -6.05
C ASN A 30 6.63 7.69 -6.31
N ALA A 31 6.93 6.39 -6.32
CA ALA A 31 5.94 5.33 -6.32
C ALA A 31 6.47 4.20 -5.42
N ASP A 32 5.88 4.05 -4.24
CA ASP A 32 6.31 3.07 -3.25
C ASP A 32 5.37 1.85 -3.29
N PRO A 33 5.88 0.66 -3.63
CA PRO A 33 5.06 -0.54 -3.64
C PRO A 33 4.52 -0.88 -2.26
N ALA A 34 3.28 -1.37 -2.22
CA ALA A 34 2.70 -1.96 -1.03
C ALA A 34 3.52 -3.18 -0.61
N GLY A 35 3.63 -3.41 0.68
CA GLY A 35 4.22 -4.62 1.24
C GLY A 35 3.19 -5.44 2.01
N VAL A 36 3.62 -6.55 2.57
CA VAL A 36 2.85 -7.35 3.52
C VAL A 36 3.66 -7.42 4.80
N GLN A 37 3.44 -6.46 5.68
CA GLN A 37 4.12 -6.36 6.97
C GLN A 37 3.33 -7.10 8.04
N VAL A 38 4.04 -7.82 8.88
CA VAL A 38 3.53 -8.47 10.09
C VAL A 38 4.51 -8.22 11.24
N ARG A 39 4.09 -8.49 12.49
CA ARG A 39 5.02 -8.44 13.62
C ARG A 39 6.18 -9.42 13.41
N ALA A 40 7.35 -9.08 13.92
CA ALA A 40 8.53 -9.93 13.78
C ALA A 40 8.34 -11.33 14.39
N ASP A 41 7.57 -11.43 15.48
CA ASP A 41 7.24 -12.67 16.18
C ASP A 41 6.00 -13.41 15.63
N ALA A 42 5.39 -12.90 14.56
CA ALA A 42 4.26 -13.57 13.91
C ALA A 42 4.68 -14.97 13.40
N PRO A 43 3.79 -15.97 13.51
CA PRO A 43 4.11 -17.37 13.24
C PRO A 43 4.29 -17.69 11.74
N TYR A 44 4.14 -16.70 10.86
CA TYR A 44 4.25 -16.87 9.41
C TYR A 44 5.70 -16.66 8.96
N LYS A 45 6.26 -17.62 8.22
CA LYS A 45 7.58 -17.53 7.61
C LYS A 45 7.56 -16.73 6.32
N ASP A 46 6.46 -16.84 5.58
CA ASP A 46 6.27 -16.21 4.28
C ASP A 46 4.80 -15.80 4.05
N VAL A 47 4.55 -15.13 2.92
CA VAL A 47 3.21 -14.67 2.55
C VAL A 47 2.26 -15.84 2.25
N LYS A 48 2.77 -16.99 1.81
CA LYS A 48 1.97 -18.19 1.53
C LYS A 48 1.34 -18.75 2.81
N GLU A 49 2.14 -18.85 3.89
CA GLU A 49 1.65 -19.28 5.20
C GLU A 49 0.62 -18.31 5.77
N LEU A 50 0.83 -17.00 5.62
CA LEU A 50 -0.15 -16.00 6.03
C LEU A 50 -1.48 -16.16 5.28
N LEU A 51 -1.44 -16.30 3.95
CA LEU A 51 -2.64 -16.48 3.14
C LEU A 51 -3.39 -17.78 3.47
N ALA A 52 -2.66 -18.85 3.77
CA ALA A 52 -3.25 -20.11 4.24
C ALA A 52 -3.97 -19.92 5.59
N ALA A 53 -3.36 -19.19 6.52
CA ALA A 53 -3.96 -18.88 7.82
C ALA A 53 -5.22 -18.01 7.68
N ILE A 54 -5.22 -17.03 6.77
CA ILE A 54 -6.41 -16.20 6.47
C ILE A 54 -7.54 -17.07 5.90
N LYS A 55 -7.23 -17.97 4.95
CA LYS A 55 -8.23 -18.90 4.38
C LYS A 55 -8.84 -19.81 5.43
N ALA A 56 -8.01 -20.31 6.35
CA ALA A 56 -8.46 -21.23 7.41
C ALA A 56 -9.32 -20.53 8.46
N ASN A 57 -9.12 -19.23 8.68
CA ASN A 57 -9.78 -18.46 9.74
C ASN A 57 -10.23 -17.08 9.21
N PRO A 58 -11.25 -17.01 8.34
CA PRO A 58 -11.76 -15.74 7.84
C PRO A 58 -12.23 -14.83 8.99
N GLY A 59 -11.91 -13.54 8.90
CA GLY A 59 -12.29 -12.55 9.91
C GLY A 59 -11.38 -12.46 11.14
N LYS A 60 -10.46 -13.40 11.32
CA LYS A 60 -9.54 -13.41 12.46
C LYS A 60 -8.39 -12.42 12.33
N HIS A 61 -7.84 -12.28 11.12
CA HIS A 61 -6.70 -11.43 10.84
C HIS A 61 -7.17 -10.05 10.39
N LYS A 62 -6.83 -9.02 11.16
CA LYS A 62 -7.19 -7.63 10.85
C LYS A 62 -6.04 -6.91 10.18
N ALA A 63 -6.33 -5.94 9.34
CA ALA A 63 -5.33 -5.09 8.70
C ALA A 63 -5.63 -3.61 8.89
N SER A 64 -4.60 -2.78 8.84
CA SER A 64 -4.68 -1.32 8.91
C SER A 64 -3.54 -0.65 8.14
N GLY A 65 -3.60 0.67 7.95
CA GLY A 65 -2.54 1.46 7.30
C GLY A 65 -3.02 2.76 6.67
N THR A 66 -4.32 2.90 6.44
CA THR A 66 -4.97 4.12 5.93
C THR A 66 -6.43 4.16 6.37
N GLY A 67 -7.16 5.19 5.97
CA GLY A 67 -8.63 5.18 5.98
C GLY A 67 -9.20 4.04 5.11
N GLN A 68 -10.42 3.65 5.39
CA GLN A 68 -11.12 2.63 4.60
C GLN A 68 -11.23 3.08 3.13
N GLY A 69 -10.95 2.17 2.19
CA GLY A 69 -10.94 2.49 0.76
C GLY A 69 -9.66 3.22 0.29
N GLY A 70 -8.71 3.52 1.17
CA GLY A 70 -7.41 4.06 0.81
C GLY A 70 -6.50 3.03 0.16
N ILE A 71 -5.33 3.48 -0.33
CA ILE A 71 -4.46 2.64 -1.17
C ILE A 71 -4.02 1.34 -0.50
N TRP A 72 -3.70 1.36 0.79
CA TRP A 72 -3.24 0.15 1.49
C TRP A 72 -4.39 -0.83 1.75
N HIS A 73 -5.61 -0.35 1.95
CA HIS A 73 -6.80 -1.21 1.98
C HIS A 73 -7.00 -1.91 0.64
N LEU A 74 -6.95 -1.16 -0.47
CA LEU A 74 -7.08 -1.72 -1.81
C LEU A 74 -5.95 -2.70 -2.15
N ALA A 75 -4.75 -2.46 -1.65
CA ALA A 75 -3.60 -3.34 -1.85
C ALA A 75 -3.85 -4.74 -1.30
N ILE A 76 -4.28 -4.85 -0.02
CA ILE A 76 -4.56 -6.16 0.58
C ILE A 76 -5.83 -6.78 0.00
N ALA A 77 -6.87 -6.00 -0.23
CA ALA A 77 -8.13 -6.50 -0.82
C ALA A 77 -7.90 -7.09 -2.22
N GLY A 78 -7.09 -6.41 -3.05
CA GLY A 78 -6.71 -6.91 -4.37
C GLY A 78 -5.86 -8.17 -4.32
N LEU A 79 -4.89 -8.26 -3.41
CA LEU A 79 -4.11 -9.47 -3.18
C LEU A 79 -5.01 -10.65 -2.80
N LEU A 80 -5.93 -10.46 -1.86
CA LEU A 80 -6.86 -11.50 -1.44
C LEU A 80 -7.72 -11.98 -2.62
N ARG A 81 -8.27 -11.04 -3.38
CA ARG A 81 -9.08 -11.35 -4.56
C ARG A 81 -8.28 -12.09 -5.63
N ASP A 82 -7.05 -11.70 -5.91
CA ASP A 82 -6.12 -12.38 -6.83
C ASP A 82 -5.90 -13.83 -6.39
N GLN A 83 -5.81 -14.07 -5.07
CA GLN A 83 -5.65 -15.40 -4.48
C GLN A 83 -6.97 -16.14 -4.23
N LYS A 84 -8.09 -15.64 -4.79
CA LYS A 84 -9.44 -16.22 -4.66
C LYS A 84 -9.90 -16.32 -3.19
N ILE A 85 -9.52 -15.35 -2.38
CA ILE A 85 -9.98 -15.17 -1.01
C ILE A 85 -10.93 -13.96 -1.00
N ASP A 86 -12.04 -14.08 -0.27
CA ASP A 86 -12.94 -12.95 -0.05
C ASP A 86 -12.17 -11.83 0.67
N PRO A 87 -12.13 -10.59 0.14
CA PRO A 87 -11.51 -9.46 0.85
C PRO A 87 -12.05 -9.24 2.26
N ALA A 88 -13.32 -9.57 2.54
CA ALA A 88 -13.92 -9.51 3.87
C ALA A 88 -13.30 -10.49 4.88
N ALA A 89 -12.51 -11.47 4.42
CA ALA A 89 -11.76 -12.37 5.30
C ALA A 89 -10.69 -11.65 6.14
N VAL A 90 -10.27 -10.45 5.72
CA VAL A 90 -9.36 -9.57 6.47
C VAL A 90 -10.09 -8.25 6.77
N PRO A 91 -10.75 -8.12 7.93
CA PRO A 91 -11.40 -6.88 8.34
C PRO A 91 -10.42 -5.72 8.36
N TRP A 92 -10.82 -4.60 7.77
CA TRP A 92 -10.02 -3.39 7.76
C TRP A 92 -10.31 -2.52 8.99
N VAL A 93 -9.26 -2.12 9.68
CA VAL A 93 -9.31 -1.15 10.79
C VAL A 93 -8.78 0.19 10.28
N PRO A 94 -9.63 1.21 10.09
CA PRO A 94 -9.18 2.50 9.59
C PRO A 94 -8.16 3.16 10.50
N SER A 95 -7.16 3.83 9.91
CA SER A 95 -6.17 4.63 10.63
C SER A 95 -5.84 5.92 9.88
N ASN A 96 -5.31 6.92 10.60
CA ASN A 96 -4.86 8.18 10.02
C ASN A 96 -3.45 8.04 9.41
N GLY A 97 -3.28 7.09 8.48
CA GLY A 97 -2.02 6.82 7.80
C GLY A 97 -1.29 5.58 8.31
N ALA A 98 -0.11 5.33 7.74
CA ALA A 98 0.67 4.11 8.00
C ALA A 98 1.22 4.04 9.43
N ALA A 99 1.71 5.15 9.98
CA ALA A 99 2.38 5.15 11.28
C ALA A 99 1.45 4.68 12.43
N PRO A 100 0.22 5.20 12.59
CA PRO A 100 -0.70 4.69 13.61
C PRO A 100 -1.07 3.22 13.39
N GLY A 101 -1.29 2.78 12.13
CA GLY A 101 -1.58 1.39 11.83
C GLY A 101 -0.43 0.45 12.19
N LEU A 102 0.81 0.85 11.90
CA LEU A 102 2.01 0.08 12.28
C LEU A 102 2.20 0.02 13.80
N GLN A 103 1.91 1.10 14.52
CA GLN A 103 1.96 1.12 15.98
C GLN A 103 0.92 0.17 16.59
N ASP A 104 -0.30 0.17 16.06
CA ASP A 104 -1.36 -0.76 16.47
C ASP A 104 -0.95 -2.21 16.21
N MET A 105 -0.31 -2.50 15.07
CA MET A 105 0.22 -3.83 14.77
C MET A 105 1.29 -4.25 15.78
N VAL A 106 2.24 -3.39 16.11
CA VAL A 106 3.28 -3.69 17.12
C VAL A 106 2.68 -3.92 18.50
N ALA A 107 1.61 -3.18 18.83
CA ALA A 107 0.86 -3.35 20.07
C ALA A 107 -0.04 -4.61 20.09
N GLY A 108 -0.24 -5.27 18.96
CA GLY A 108 -1.05 -6.49 18.84
C GLY A 108 -2.54 -6.24 18.56
N GLY A 109 -2.96 -5.02 18.22
CA GLY A 109 -4.34 -4.69 17.88
C GLY A 109 -4.75 -5.15 16.48
N ILE A 110 -3.80 -5.24 15.56
CA ILE A 110 -3.97 -5.80 14.22
C ILE A 110 -2.81 -6.74 13.87
N GLU A 111 -2.98 -7.57 12.85
CA GLU A 111 -1.98 -8.56 12.41
C GLU A 111 -1.20 -8.15 11.17
N ILE A 112 -1.81 -7.35 10.27
CA ILE A 112 -1.27 -7.06 8.94
C ILE A 112 -1.26 -5.56 8.68
N ALA A 113 -0.13 -5.03 8.19
CA ALA A 113 -0.05 -3.67 7.67
C ALA A 113 0.47 -3.70 6.23
N PRO A 114 -0.40 -3.53 5.21
CA PRO A 114 0.01 -3.58 3.80
C PRO A 114 0.61 -2.25 3.31
N VAL A 115 1.32 -1.56 4.18
CA VAL A 115 1.98 -0.28 3.90
C VAL A 115 3.28 -0.50 3.12
N SER A 116 3.87 0.58 2.58
CA SER A 116 5.14 0.48 1.87
C SER A 116 6.33 0.18 2.80
N LEU A 117 7.42 -0.38 2.25
CA LEU A 117 8.65 -0.62 3.00
C LEU A 117 9.26 0.66 3.59
N PRO A 118 9.34 1.80 2.87
CA PRO A 118 9.82 3.05 3.46
C PRO A 118 9.04 3.50 4.68
N GLU A 119 7.72 3.35 4.69
CA GLU A 119 6.87 3.69 5.85
C GLU A 119 7.11 2.77 7.05
N ALA A 120 7.41 1.49 6.81
CA ALA A 120 7.69 0.51 7.87
C ALA A 120 9.18 0.44 8.27
N ARG A 121 10.08 1.16 7.58
CA ARG A 121 11.53 1.03 7.68
C ARG A 121 12.05 1.06 9.11
N SER A 122 11.68 2.05 9.90
CA SER A 122 12.18 2.20 11.26
C SER A 122 11.83 1.00 12.15
N LEU A 123 10.68 0.38 11.95
CA LEU A 123 10.24 -0.80 12.70
C LEU A 123 10.85 -2.10 12.17
N ILE A 124 11.12 -2.19 10.87
CA ILE A 124 11.86 -3.30 10.27
C ILE A 124 13.30 -3.30 10.76
N ASP A 125 13.98 -2.15 10.69
CA ASP A 125 15.37 -2.00 11.13
C ASP A 125 15.51 -2.21 12.65
N ALA A 126 14.48 -1.89 13.43
CA ALA A 126 14.39 -2.17 14.86
C ALA A 126 14.01 -3.64 15.20
N GLY A 127 13.80 -4.50 14.20
CA GLY A 127 13.45 -5.90 14.39
C GLY A 127 12.06 -6.13 15.01
N LYS A 128 11.16 -5.15 14.97
CA LYS A 128 9.78 -5.25 15.50
C LYS A 128 8.78 -5.74 14.46
N VAL A 129 9.09 -5.53 13.20
CA VAL A 129 8.26 -5.85 12.03
C VAL A 129 9.11 -6.60 11.01
N LYS A 130 8.50 -7.56 10.33
CA LYS A 130 9.08 -8.22 9.15
C LYS A 130 8.16 -8.05 7.95
N SER A 131 8.75 -7.94 6.76
CA SER A 131 8.01 -7.90 5.49
C SER A 131 8.04 -9.28 4.86
N LEU A 132 6.86 -9.83 4.55
CA LEU A 132 6.73 -11.16 3.93
C LEU A 132 6.81 -11.11 2.41
N ALA A 133 6.38 -10.02 1.80
CA ALA A 133 6.44 -9.80 0.35
C ALA A 133 6.19 -8.33 0.00
N ILE A 134 6.50 -7.95 -1.24
CA ILE A 134 6.11 -6.66 -1.83
C ILE A 134 5.28 -6.87 -3.11
N MET A 135 4.38 -5.93 -3.38
CA MET A 135 3.47 -5.93 -4.52
C MET A 135 4.08 -5.14 -5.68
N SER A 136 5.22 -5.62 -6.16
CA SER A 136 6.03 -4.99 -7.20
C SER A 136 6.59 -6.05 -8.16
N ASP A 137 6.90 -5.64 -9.39
CA ASP A 137 7.55 -6.50 -10.38
C ASP A 137 9.02 -6.79 -10.04
N LYS A 138 9.65 -5.93 -9.22
CA LYS A 138 11.06 -6.02 -8.84
C LYS A 138 11.21 -5.93 -7.33
N PRO A 139 12.23 -6.59 -6.74
CA PRO A 139 12.60 -6.40 -5.34
C PRO A 139 12.95 -4.94 -5.04
N ALA A 140 12.71 -4.51 -3.80
CA ALA A 140 13.12 -3.19 -3.33
C ALA A 140 14.65 -3.14 -3.14
N ALA A 141 15.29 -2.07 -3.64
CA ALA A 141 16.74 -1.92 -3.54
C ALA A 141 17.27 -1.95 -2.10
N LEU A 142 16.53 -1.35 -1.15
CA LEU A 142 16.91 -1.32 0.27
C LEU A 142 16.66 -2.65 1.00
N TYR A 143 15.78 -3.50 0.47
CA TYR A 143 15.41 -4.78 1.07
C TYR A 143 15.36 -5.88 0.00
N PRO A 144 16.52 -6.22 -0.61
CA PRO A 144 16.58 -7.16 -1.73
C PRO A 144 16.14 -8.58 -1.35
N ASN A 145 16.16 -8.90 -0.06
CA ASN A 145 15.76 -10.21 0.47
C ASN A 145 14.24 -10.34 0.66
N VAL A 146 13.46 -9.25 0.56
CA VAL A 146 12.01 -9.31 0.61
C VAL A 146 11.51 -9.72 -0.78
N PRO A 147 10.82 -10.87 -0.90
CA PRO A 147 10.38 -11.36 -2.20
C PRO A 147 9.25 -10.52 -2.79
N THR A 148 9.14 -10.51 -4.11
CA THR A 148 7.92 -10.03 -4.77
C THR A 148 6.81 -11.07 -4.64
N LEU A 149 5.54 -10.67 -4.77
CA LEU A 149 4.42 -11.62 -4.82
C LEU A 149 4.59 -12.63 -5.97
N LYS A 150 5.16 -12.20 -7.09
CA LYS A 150 5.43 -13.08 -8.23
C LYS A 150 6.40 -14.20 -7.86
N SER A 151 7.50 -13.88 -7.19
CA SER A 151 8.49 -14.89 -6.77
C SER A 151 7.99 -15.77 -5.62
N ALA A 152 7.19 -15.22 -4.70
CA ALA A 152 6.72 -15.94 -3.53
C ALA A 152 5.52 -16.86 -3.80
N ILE A 153 4.57 -16.43 -4.62
CA ILE A 153 3.28 -17.12 -4.83
C ILE A 153 2.82 -17.13 -6.30
N GLY A 154 3.64 -16.66 -7.24
CA GLY A 154 3.28 -16.61 -8.67
C GLY A 154 2.23 -15.56 -9.03
N SER A 155 1.90 -14.62 -8.13
CA SER A 155 0.93 -13.57 -8.37
C SER A 155 1.54 -12.41 -9.17
N ASN A 156 0.80 -11.92 -10.16
CA ASN A 156 1.13 -10.70 -10.89
C ASN A 156 0.48 -9.44 -10.29
N TRP A 157 -0.16 -9.56 -9.12
CA TRP A 157 -0.76 -8.41 -8.45
C TRP A 157 0.31 -7.41 -8.02
N THR A 158 0.16 -6.17 -8.44
CA THR A 158 1.02 -5.05 -8.06
C THR A 158 0.17 -3.89 -7.58
N MET A 159 0.67 -3.15 -6.59
CA MET A 159 0.03 -1.95 -6.07
C MET A 159 1.08 -1.03 -5.47
N ALA A 160 0.99 0.27 -5.76
CA ALA A 160 1.89 1.26 -5.21
C ALA A 160 1.14 2.54 -4.81
N GLY A 161 1.55 3.15 -3.70
CA GLY A 161 1.22 4.53 -3.39
C GLY A 161 2.18 5.45 -4.14
N TRP A 162 1.65 6.41 -4.90
CA TRP A 162 2.47 7.37 -5.63
C TRP A 162 2.19 8.80 -5.15
N ARG A 163 3.18 9.66 -5.35
CA ARG A 163 3.09 11.10 -5.12
C ARG A 163 3.61 11.82 -6.35
N GLY A 164 2.92 12.87 -6.76
CA GLY A 164 3.27 13.66 -7.92
C GLY A 164 3.03 15.14 -7.70
N ILE A 165 3.69 15.95 -8.50
CA ILE A 165 3.44 17.39 -8.59
C ILE A 165 2.41 17.62 -9.69
N VAL A 166 1.39 18.40 -9.36
CA VAL A 166 0.31 18.78 -10.28
C VAL A 166 0.03 20.27 -10.21
N ALA A 167 -0.50 20.78 -11.30
CA ALA A 167 -1.06 22.13 -11.42
C ALA A 167 -2.57 22.04 -11.70
N PRO A 168 -3.32 23.14 -11.56
CA PRO A 168 -4.71 23.19 -12.02
C PRO A 168 -4.82 22.84 -13.51
N LYS A 169 -5.96 22.29 -13.89
CA LYS A 169 -6.28 22.02 -15.30
C LYS A 169 -6.20 23.30 -16.13
N GLY A 170 -5.63 23.19 -17.32
CA GLY A 170 -5.66 24.26 -18.31
C GLY A 170 -4.58 25.35 -18.14
N ILE A 171 -3.52 25.08 -17.37
CA ILE A 171 -2.36 26.00 -17.37
C ILE A 171 -1.74 26.09 -18.79
N PRO A 172 -1.16 27.26 -19.19
CA PRO A 172 -0.50 27.40 -20.48
C PRO A 172 0.63 26.37 -20.67
N PRO A 173 0.82 25.80 -21.89
CA PRO A 173 1.87 24.82 -22.14
C PRO A 173 3.27 25.30 -21.75
N ALA A 174 3.60 26.56 -22.02
CA ALA A 174 4.90 27.13 -21.64
C ALA A 174 5.14 27.14 -20.12
N VAL A 175 4.09 27.33 -19.31
CA VAL A 175 4.16 27.25 -17.84
C VAL A 175 4.35 25.80 -17.41
N ARG A 176 3.60 24.86 -18.00
CA ARG A 176 3.76 23.43 -17.74
C ARG A 176 5.18 22.97 -18.05
N ASP A 177 5.70 23.30 -19.20
CA ASP A 177 7.02 22.85 -19.67
C ASP A 177 8.15 23.43 -18.79
N ARG A 178 8.00 24.68 -18.34
CA ARG A 178 8.95 25.30 -17.38
C ARG A 178 8.92 24.61 -16.02
N LEU A 179 7.72 24.21 -15.52
CA LEU A 179 7.58 23.51 -14.24
C LEU A 179 8.11 22.07 -14.32
N ALA A 180 8.00 21.42 -15.47
CA ALA A 180 8.44 20.03 -15.68
C ALA A 180 9.95 19.90 -15.96
N GLY A 181 10.57 20.96 -16.46
CA GLY A 181 12.01 20.98 -16.85
C GLY A 181 12.94 21.61 -15.82
N GLY A 182 12.46 21.95 -14.62
CA GLY A 182 13.23 22.60 -13.54
C GLY A 182 13.88 21.64 -12.59
#